data_15c0c7dcd40523c8eedafcd03461ecc9
#
_entry.id   15c0c7dcd40523c8eedafcd03461ecc9
#
_cell.length_a   1.000
_cell.length_b   1.000
_cell.length_c   1.000
_cell.angle_alpha   90.00
_cell.angle_beta   90.00
_cell.angle_gamma   90.00
#
_symmetry.space_group_name_H-M   'P 1'
#
loop_
_entity.id
_entity.type
_entity.pdbx_description
1 polymer ?
#
loop_
_entity_poly.entity_id
_entity_poly.type
_entity_poly.pdbx_seq_one_letter_code
_entity_poly.pdbx_strand_id
1 'polypeptide(L)'
;MTIANLTLKILFPALLAFSGSVAAANDYSGALKVGTTAAFAPPLEVAAEEARKQGLKVDIIEFSDWTAPNVSLENGDIDVNLFQHLPFLHNANKEGNFHLVAYAPAIINNVGLYSKKHKSIAELPDGASVAIANDVINGGRGLLLLQKAGLIKLKPGAGIQATQADIVSNPKHIKIIEVEAVQLARTLEEVDLAQGYPHYLRLSGTVDPNSALLFDGLENPEYVIQFVIRDGHQDDPRLRKFVDVYQHSPVVRAKLDSFYGKLYQPGWSQ
;
A
#
# COMPACT_ATOMS: atom_id res chain seq x y z
N MET A 1 -35.28 85.02 22.31
CA MET A 1 -34.71 83.96 23.17
C MET A 1 -34.61 82.74 22.33
N THR A 2 -33.44 82.47 21.81
CA THR A 2 -33.19 81.35 20.90
C THR A 2 -32.36 80.28 21.60
N ILE A 3 -32.91 79.10 21.73
CA ILE A 3 -32.27 77.95 22.42
C ILE A 3 -31.48 77.17 21.32
N ALA A 4 -30.15 77.14 21.48
CA ALA A 4 -29.28 76.35 20.64
C ALA A 4 -29.24 74.87 21.11
N ASN A 5 -29.65 73.98 20.26
CA ASN A 5 -29.51 72.50 20.52
C ASN A 5 -28.06 72.06 20.19
N LEU A 6 -27.34 71.56 21.18
CA LEU A 6 -26.02 70.97 21.11
C LEU A 6 -26.18 69.50 20.94
N THR A 7 -25.88 69.00 19.68
CA THR A 7 -25.91 67.56 19.39
C THR A 7 -24.55 66.95 19.68
N LEU A 8 -24.47 66.12 20.70
CA LEU A 8 -23.25 65.36 21.08
C LEU A 8 -23.10 64.16 20.18
N LYS A 9 -22.10 64.15 19.30
CA LYS A 9 -21.73 62.94 18.48
C LYS A 9 -20.85 62.03 19.32
N ILE A 10 -21.41 60.88 19.75
CA ILE A 10 -20.64 59.82 20.39
C ILE A 10 -19.96 58.99 19.28
N LEU A 11 -18.64 59.08 19.20
CA LEU A 11 -17.82 58.17 18.37
C LEU A 11 -17.63 56.85 19.12
N PHE A 12 -18.22 55.77 18.62
CA PHE A 12 -17.90 54.41 19.06
C PHE A 12 -16.66 53.90 18.30
N PRO A 13 -15.58 53.52 18.99
CA PRO A 13 -14.48 52.82 18.31
C PRO A 13 -14.89 51.38 17.98
N ALA A 14 -14.95 51.02 16.70
CA ALA A 14 -15.14 49.67 16.27
C ALA A 14 -13.86 48.85 16.60
N LEU A 15 -13.96 48.01 17.63
CA LEU A 15 -12.93 47.01 17.96
C LEU A 15 -13.01 45.91 16.93
N LEU A 16 -12.11 45.90 15.94
CA LEU A 16 -11.90 44.78 15.02
C LEU A 16 -11.24 43.64 15.83
N ALA A 17 -12.05 42.68 16.28
CA ALA A 17 -11.54 41.43 16.81
C ALA A 17 -10.93 40.60 15.65
N PHE A 18 -9.60 40.60 15.55
CA PHE A 18 -8.87 39.66 14.71
C PHE A 18 -8.98 38.28 15.36
N SER A 19 -9.96 37.46 14.93
CA SER A 19 -10.03 36.04 15.27
C SER A 19 -8.97 35.33 14.42
N GLY A 20 -7.74 35.34 14.87
CA GLY A 20 -6.69 34.46 14.34
C GLY A 20 -7.06 33.02 14.73
N SER A 21 -7.46 32.19 13.76
CA SER A 21 -7.51 30.76 13.94
C SER A 21 -6.10 30.27 14.20
N VAL A 22 -5.76 30.01 15.45
CA VAL A 22 -4.56 29.25 15.82
C VAL A 22 -4.86 27.82 15.38
N ALA A 23 -4.29 27.40 14.24
CA ALA A 23 -4.24 25.99 13.89
C ALA A 23 -3.53 25.28 15.06
N ALA A 24 -4.21 24.31 15.68
CA ALA A 24 -3.59 23.50 16.72
C ALA A 24 -2.37 22.79 16.09
N ALA A 25 -1.17 23.05 16.63
CA ALA A 25 0.01 22.34 16.21
C ALA A 25 -0.16 20.85 16.54
N ASN A 26 0.15 19.97 15.59
CA ASN A 26 0.13 18.53 15.81
C ASN A 26 1.10 18.16 16.95
N ASP A 27 0.64 17.33 17.89
CA ASP A 27 1.49 16.83 18.98
C ASP A 27 2.25 15.57 18.51
N TYR A 28 3.56 15.70 18.33
CA TYR A 28 4.47 14.64 17.94
C TYR A 28 5.33 14.09 19.10
N SER A 29 4.89 14.24 20.35
CA SER A 29 5.66 13.84 21.54
C SER A 29 5.62 12.33 21.83
N GLY A 30 4.63 11.60 21.31
CA GLY A 30 4.44 10.16 21.51
C GLY A 30 5.29 9.27 20.63
N ALA A 31 5.13 7.95 20.75
CA ALA A 31 5.70 6.98 19.82
C ALA A 31 5.11 7.16 18.42
N LEU A 32 5.92 6.97 17.37
CA LEU A 32 5.43 6.87 15.99
C LEU A 32 4.73 5.51 15.83
N LYS A 33 3.45 5.52 15.51
CA LYS A 33 2.66 4.32 15.25
C LYS A 33 2.65 4.00 13.77
N VAL A 34 3.28 2.88 13.39
CA VAL A 34 3.43 2.43 12.00
C VAL A 34 2.54 1.23 11.76
N GLY A 35 1.49 1.42 10.95
CA GLY A 35 0.60 0.34 10.52
C GLY A 35 1.17 -0.42 9.32
N THR A 36 1.08 -1.75 9.34
CA THR A 36 1.55 -2.60 8.25
C THR A 36 0.78 -3.92 8.20
N THR A 37 1.13 -4.78 7.26
CA THR A 37 0.65 -6.16 7.21
C THR A 37 1.83 -7.11 7.44
N ALA A 38 1.56 -8.34 7.85
CA ALA A 38 2.56 -9.37 8.17
C ALA A 38 3.66 -9.50 7.10
N ALA A 39 3.31 -9.26 5.85
CA ALA A 39 4.22 -9.33 4.71
C ALA A 39 5.32 -8.27 4.69
N PHE A 40 5.08 -7.11 5.29
CA PHE A 40 6.04 -5.99 5.34
C PHE A 40 6.59 -5.75 6.75
N ALA A 41 6.05 -6.42 7.78
CA ALA A 41 6.46 -6.24 9.16
C ALA A 41 7.95 -6.54 9.42
N PRO A 42 8.57 -7.65 8.92
CA PRO A 42 9.92 -8.01 9.34
C PRO A 42 11.02 -6.97 9.07
N PRO A 43 11.07 -6.25 7.93
CA PRO A 43 12.00 -5.14 7.75
C PRO A 43 11.63 -3.88 8.55
N LEU A 44 10.33 -3.64 8.78
CA LEU A 44 9.87 -2.50 9.58
C LEU A 44 10.20 -2.66 11.06
N GLU A 45 10.12 -3.88 11.59
CA GLU A 45 10.55 -4.19 12.96
C GLU A 45 12.04 -3.87 13.17
N VAL A 46 12.89 -4.27 12.21
CA VAL A 46 14.32 -3.94 12.23
C VAL A 46 14.53 -2.43 12.15
N ALA A 47 13.79 -1.73 11.28
CA ALA A 47 13.85 -0.27 11.20
C ALA A 47 13.41 0.41 12.51
N ALA A 48 12.37 -0.14 13.17
CA ALA A 48 11.91 0.36 14.47
C ALA A 48 12.96 0.15 15.56
N GLU A 49 13.66 -0.99 15.58
CA GLU A 49 14.77 -1.24 16.52
C GLU A 49 15.91 -0.25 16.29
N GLU A 50 16.34 -0.03 15.04
CA GLU A 50 17.39 0.94 14.71
C GLU A 50 16.97 2.38 15.06
N ALA A 51 15.71 2.74 14.82
CA ALA A 51 15.18 4.05 15.20
C ALA A 51 15.15 4.25 16.73
N ARG A 52 14.80 3.21 17.50
CA ARG A 52 14.83 3.24 18.98
C ARG A 52 16.24 3.46 19.53
N LYS A 53 17.26 2.84 18.92
CA LYS A 53 18.69 3.11 19.29
C LYS A 53 19.08 4.56 19.10
N GLN A 54 18.39 5.27 18.20
CA GLN A 54 18.58 6.70 17.92
C GLN A 54 17.61 7.59 18.72
N GLY A 55 16.90 7.05 19.73
CA GLY A 55 15.99 7.78 20.61
C GLY A 55 14.59 8.05 20.03
N LEU A 56 14.22 7.45 18.90
CA LEU A 56 12.85 7.53 18.36
C LEU A 56 12.03 6.33 18.84
N LYS A 57 10.95 6.57 19.58
CA LYS A 57 9.99 5.52 19.94
C LYS A 57 9.13 5.18 18.72
N VAL A 58 9.04 3.90 18.39
CA VAL A 58 8.26 3.38 17.26
C VAL A 58 7.47 2.16 17.70
N ASP A 59 6.17 2.13 17.39
CA ASP A 59 5.29 0.99 17.59
C ASP A 59 4.83 0.46 16.23
N ILE A 60 5.11 -0.81 15.95
CA ILE A 60 4.63 -1.49 14.74
C ILE A 60 3.30 -2.16 15.07
N ILE A 61 2.28 -1.88 14.25
CA ILE A 61 0.92 -2.39 14.38
C ILE A 61 0.58 -3.20 13.14
N GLU A 62 0.45 -4.52 13.30
CA GLU A 62 0.12 -5.41 12.20
C GLU A 62 -1.37 -5.57 12.03
N PHE A 63 -1.82 -5.53 10.76
CA PHE A 63 -3.19 -5.78 10.34
C PHE A 63 -3.27 -7.08 9.52
N SER A 64 -4.39 -7.78 9.65
CA SER A 64 -4.63 -9.06 8.99
C SER A 64 -5.23 -8.94 7.58
N ASP A 65 -5.62 -7.73 7.18
CA ASP A 65 -6.25 -7.41 5.89
C ASP A 65 -5.70 -6.12 5.29
N TRP A 66 -6.14 -5.75 4.08
CA TRP A 66 -5.65 -4.58 3.36
C TRP A 66 -6.57 -3.37 3.43
N THR A 67 -7.66 -3.44 4.19
CA THR A 67 -8.61 -2.33 4.37
C THR A 67 -8.35 -1.57 5.66
N ALA A 68 -8.20 -2.31 6.77
CA ALA A 68 -8.06 -1.75 8.11
C ALA A 68 -6.89 -0.76 8.27
N PRO A 69 -5.70 -0.92 7.63
CA PRO A 69 -4.62 0.05 7.77
C PRO A 69 -4.98 1.47 7.32
N ASN A 70 -5.75 1.61 6.22
CA ASN A 70 -6.18 2.93 5.73
C ASN A 70 -7.27 3.54 6.62
N VAL A 71 -8.22 2.73 7.09
CA VAL A 71 -9.25 3.18 8.05
C VAL A 71 -8.60 3.68 9.34
N SER A 72 -7.67 2.91 9.91
CA SER A 72 -6.95 3.30 11.14
C SER A 72 -6.08 4.54 10.94
N LEU A 73 -5.50 4.70 9.76
CA LEU A 73 -4.71 5.89 9.44
C LEU A 73 -5.59 7.13 9.32
N GLU A 74 -6.72 7.05 8.61
CA GLU A 74 -7.67 8.17 8.48
C GLU A 74 -8.23 8.60 9.82
N ASN A 75 -8.57 7.64 10.70
CA ASN A 75 -9.07 7.90 12.05
C ASN A 75 -8.02 8.46 13.02
N GLY A 76 -6.72 8.37 12.69
CA GLY A 76 -5.63 8.81 13.56
C GLY A 76 -5.21 7.78 14.61
N ASP A 77 -5.65 6.54 14.50
CA ASP A 77 -5.22 5.43 15.37
C ASP A 77 -3.75 5.07 15.15
N ILE A 78 -3.25 5.27 13.92
CA ILE A 78 -1.86 5.17 13.51
C ILE A 78 -1.40 6.47 12.83
N ASP A 79 -0.08 6.70 12.77
CA ASP A 79 0.52 7.91 12.20
C ASP A 79 0.88 7.74 10.72
N VAL A 80 1.30 6.54 10.34
CA VAL A 80 1.75 6.17 8.99
C VAL A 80 1.42 4.71 8.72
N ASN A 81 1.15 4.34 7.47
CA ASN A 81 1.14 2.93 7.09
C ASN A 81 2.13 2.63 5.96
N LEU A 82 2.53 1.35 5.85
CA LEU A 82 3.35 0.82 4.78
C LEU A 82 2.85 -0.57 4.40
N PHE A 83 2.11 -0.67 3.28
CA PHE A 83 1.63 -1.94 2.71
C PHE A 83 1.14 -1.79 1.27
N GLN A 84 0.93 -0.57 0.77
CA GLN A 84 0.20 -0.26 -0.46
C GLN A 84 1.02 0.55 -1.45
N HIS A 85 0.73 0.35 -2.73
CA HIS A 85 1.25 1.15 -3.85
C HIS A 85 0.26 2.23 -4.30
N LEU A 86 0.70 3.16 -5.14
CA LEU A 86 -0.08 4.33 -5.54
C LEU A 86 -1.46 4.00 -6.14
N PRO A 87 -1.63 3.05 -7.08
CA PRO A 87 -2.95 2.73 -7.61
C PRO A 87 -3.93 2.24 -6.53
N PHE A 88 -3.46 1.45 -5.55
CA PHE A 88 -4.29 1.00 -4.43
C PHE A 88 -4.69 2.17 -3.52
N LEU A 89 -3.73 3.04 -3.17
CA LEU A 89 -3.99 4.23 -2.37
C LEU A 89 -5.05 5.14 -3.03
N HIS A 90 -4.90 5.42 -4.33
CA HIS A 90 -5.85 6.26 -5.07
C HIS A 90 -7.25 5.66 -5.08
N ASN A 91 -7.36 4.34 -5.29
CA ASN A 91 -8.65 3.65 -5.22
C ASN A 91 -9.24 3.69 -3.81
N ALA A 92 -8.44 3.41 -2.77
CA ALA A 92 -8.88 3.45 -1.39
C ALA A 92 -9.39 4.83 -0.99
N ASN A 93 -8.68 5.91 -1.36
CA ASN A 93 -9.11 7.28 -1.12
C ASN A 93 -10.47 7.57 -1.77
N LYS A 94 -10.63 7.16 -3.05
CA LYS A 94 -11.85 7.38 -3.80
C LYS A 94 -13.04 6.63 -3.18
N GLU A 95 -12.88 5.35 -2.88
CA GLU A 95 -13.98 4.51 -2.38
C GLU A 95 -14.30 4.78 -0.90
N GLY A 96 -13.27 5.06 -0.08
CA GLY A 96 -13.41 5.33 1.35
C GLY A 96 -13.61 6.81 1.69
N ASN A 97 -13.54 7.71 0.72
CA ASN A 97 -13.49 9.16 0.93
C ASN A 97 -12.39 9.56 1.94
N PHE A 98 -11.19 8.91 1.81
CA PHE A 98 -10.04 9.18 2.65
C PHE A 98 -9.19 10.33 2.11
N HIS A 99 -8.41 10.96 3.01
CA HIS A 99 -7.51 12.07 2.71
C HIS A 99 -6.05 11.66 2.96
N LEU A 100 -5.68 10.50 2.42
CA LEU A 100 -4.36 9.90 2.61
C LEU A 100 -3.43 10.27 1.45
N VAL A 101 -2.17 10.54 1.76
CA VAL A 101 -1.15 10.92 0.78
C VAL A 101 0.09 10.05 0.90
N ALA A 102 0.72 9.75 -0.24
CA ALA A 102 2.03 9.12 -0.25
C ALA A 102 3.08 10.11 0.26
N TYR A 103 3.89 9.67 1.21
CA TYR A 103 4.94 10.48 1.83
C TYR A 103 6.32 10.16 1.28
N ALA A 104 6.67 8.88 1.21
CA ALA A 104 7.97 8.44 0.73
C ALA A 104 7.90 7.04 0.13
N PRO A 105 8.71 6.73 -0.89
CA PRO A 105 8.78 5.39 -1.46
C PRO A 105 9.50 4.42 -0.52
N ALA A 106 9.06 3.17 -0.51
CA ALA A 106 9.72 2.07 0.16
C ALA A 106 10.33 1.10 -0.87
N ILE A 107 9.69 0.00 -1.14
CA ILE A 107 10.20 -1.02 -2.06
C ILE A 107 9.20 -1.34 -3.15
N ILE A 108 9.68 -1.84 -4.27
CA ILE A 108 8.85 -2.53 -5.24
C ILE A 108 9.06 -4.04 -5.13
N ASN A 109 7.97 -4.80 -5.18
CA ASN A 109 7.99 -6.27 -5.14
C ASN A 109 7.36 -6.84 -6.40
N ASN A 110 7.95 -7.94 -6.90
CA ASN A 110 7.30 -8.77 -7.89
C ASN A 110 5.97 -9.35 -7.38
N VAL A 111 5.03 -9.52 -8.29
CA VAL A 111 3.89 -10.42 -8.16
C VAL A 111 4.05 -11.51 -9.22
N GLY A 112 3.71 -12.74 -8.88
CA GLY A 112 3.91 -13.88 -9.78
C GLY A 112 2.68 -14.74 -9.96
N LEU A 113 2.73 -15.62 -10.96
CA LEU A 113 1.81 -16.73 -11.13
C LEU A 113 2.49 -18.00 -10.62
N TYR A 114 1.85 -18.65 -9.65
CA TYR A 114 2.38 -19.84 -8.98
C TYR A 114 1.48 -21.04 -9.16
N SER A 115 2.08 -22.21 -9.18
CA SER A 115 1.37 -23.49 -9.20
C SER A 115 2.11 -24.54 -8.36
N LYS A 116 1.35 -25.36 -7.64
CA LYS A 116 1.87 -26.58 -7.00
C LYS A 116 1.70 -27.80 -7.90
N LYS A 117 0.80 -27.75 -8.88
CA LYS A 117 0.40 -28.85 -9.73
C LYS A 117 1.13 -28.89 -11.07
N HIS A 118 1.53 -27.70 -11.59
CA HIS A 118 2.09 -27.54 -12.94
C HIS A 118 3.44 -26.84 -12.89
N LYS A 119 4.35 -27.24 -13.78
CA LYS A 119 5.71 -26.69 -13.86
C LYS A 119 5.86 -25.58 -14.89
N SER A 120 4.85 -25.40 -15.74
CA SER A 120 4.82 -24.33 -16.74
C SER A 120 3.39 -23.91 -17.07
N ILE A 121 3.23 -22.71 -17.62
CA ILE A 121 1.93 -22.18 -18.10
C ILE A 121 1.35 -23.09 -19.20
N ALA A 122 2.21 -23.71 -20.01
CA ALA A 122 1.79 -24.59 -21.10
C ALA A 122 1.10 -25.87 -20.60
N GLU A 123 1.48 -26.37 -19.44
CA GLU A 123 0.90 -27.59 -18.82
C GLU A 123 -0.51 -27.39 -18.23
N LEU A 124 -0.97 -26.15 -18.09
CA LEU A 124 -2.31 -25.90 -17.56
C LEU A 124 -3.38 -26.56 -18.46
N PRO A 125 -4.28 -27.36 -17.88
CA PRO A 125 -5.33 -28.01 -18.65
C PRO A 125 -6.39 -27.02 -19.13
N ASP A 126 -7.19 -27.44 -20.09
CA ASP A 126 -8.41 -26.75 -20.46
C ASP A 126 -9.36 -26.71 -19.25
N GLY A 127 -9.97 -25.57 -18.97
CA GLY A 127 -10.81 -25.38 -17.78
C GLY A 127 -10.06 -25.23 -16.44
N ALA A 128 -8.74 -25.02 -16.46
CA ALA A 128 -7.93 -24.84 -15.24
C ALA A 128 -8.50 -23.77 -14.32
N SER A 129 -8.46 -24.02 -13.01
CA SER A 129 -8.85 -23.07 -11.96
C SER A 129 -7.73 -22.10 -11.65
N VAL A 130 -8.03 -20.80 -11.64
CA VAL A 130 -7.03 -19.73 -11.45
C VAL A 130 -7.54 -18.76 -10.39
N ALA A 131 -6.78 -18.57 -9.31
CA ALA A 131 -7.11 -17.61 -8.28
C ALA A 131 -6.40 -16.27 -8.47
N ILE A 132 -7.12 -15.16 -8.34
CA ILE A 132 -6.60 -13.80 -8.31
C ILE A 132 -7.16 -13.02 -7.12
N ALA A 133 -6.59 -11.86 -6.82
CA ALA A 133 -7.10 -10.98 -5.76
C ALA A 133 -8.50 -10.46 -6.09
N ASN A 134 -9.34 -10.26 -5.06
CA ASN A 134 -10.72 -9.79 -5.19
C ASN A 134 -10.87 -8.27 -5.13
N ASP A 135 -9.81 -7.51 -4.78
CA ASP A 135 -9.86 -6.06 -4.87
C ASP A 135 -9.61 -5.59 -6.30
N VAL A 136 -10.26 -4.48 -6.69
CA VAL A 136 -10.26 -3.98 -8.06
C VAL A 136 -8.87 -3.80 -8.64
N ILE A 137 -7.92 -3.30 -7.84
CA ILE A 137 -6.57 -2.95 -8.32
C ILE A 137 -5.68 -4.18 -8.44
N ASN A 138 -5.62 -5.01 -7.40
CA ASN A 138 -4.78 -6.21 -7.44
C ASN A 138 -5.41 -7.33 -8.27
N GLY A 139 -6.74 -7.40 -8.34
CA GLY A 139 -7.45 -8.26 -9.29
C GLY A 139 -7.14 -7.88 -10.74
N GLY A 140 -7.21 -6.58 -11.06
CA GLY A 140 -6.80 -6.07 -12.37
C GLY A 140 -5.33 -6.37 -12.69
N ARG A 141 -4.41 -6.21 -11.70
CA ARG A 141 -3.00 -6.62 -11.84
C ARG A 141 -2.87 -8.13 -12.12
N GLY A 142 -3.69 -8.97 -11.46
CA GLY A 142 -3.78 -10.40 -11.73
C GLY A 142 -4.22 -10.69 -13.16
N LEU A 143 -5.26 -10.02 -13.65
CA LEU A 143 -5.73 -10.16 -15.04
C LEU A 143 -4.68 -9.73 -16.07
N LEU A 144 -3.96 -8.62 -15.82
CA LEU A 144 -2.84 -8.19 -16.66
C LEU A 144 -1.72 -9.24 -16.69
N LEU A 145 -1.45 -9.89 -15.55
CA LEU A 145 -0.44 -10.94 -15.46
C LEU A 145 -0.89 -12.21 -16.20
N LEU A 146 -2.18 -12.59 -16.14
CA LEU A 146 -2.75 -13.67 -16.93
C LEU A 146 -2.69 -13.38 -18.44
N GLN A 147 -2.91 -12.12 -18.84
CA GLN A 147 -2.72 -11.68 -20.22
C GLN A 147 -1.25 -11.78 -20.65
N LYS A 148 -0.31 -11.33 -19.81
CA LYS A 148 1.15 -11.48 -20.03
C LYS A 148 1.55 -12.95 -20.21
N ALA A 149 0.89 -13.86 -19.49
CA ALA A 149 1.08 -15.31 -19.59
C ALA A 149 0.44 -15.92 -20.86
N GLY A 150 -0.32 -15.16 -21.64
CA GLY A 150 -1.03 -15.64 -22.83
C GLY A 150 -2.29 -16.48 -22.51
N LEU A 151 -2.74 -16.51 -21.27
CA LEU A 151 -3.91 -17.29 -20.85
C LEU A 151 -5.23 -16.62 -21.20
N ILE A 152 -5.27 -15.29 -21.21
CA ILE A 152 -6.42 -14.49 -21.59
C ILE A 152 -5.99 -13.31 -22.49
N LYS A 153 -6.97 -12.67 -23.13
CA LYS A 153 -6.81 -11.36 -23.77
C LYS A 153 -7.86 -10.41 -23.21
N LEU A 154 -7.42 -9.25 -22.76
CA LEU A 154 -8.28 -8.17 -22.32
C LEU A 154 -8.61 -7.23 -23.50
N LYS A 155 -9.70 -6.49 -23.39
CA LYS A 155 -10.05 -5.44 -24.35
C LYS A 155 -8.94 -4.39 -24.44
N PRO A 156 -8.73 -3.73 -25.59
CA PRO A 156 -7.76 -2.65 -25.72
C PRO A 156 -8.01 -1.54 -24.68
N GLY A 157 -6.95 -1.09 -24.03
CA GLY A 157 -7.02 -0.04 -23.02
C GLY A 157 -7.48 -0.50 -21.63
N ALA A 158 -7.77 -1.78 -21.41
CA ALA A 158 -7.97 -2.32 -20.09
C ALA A 158 -6.65 -2.23 -19.30
N GLY A 159 -6.64 -1.42 -18.25
CA GLY A 159 -5.50 -1.16 -17.38
C GLY A 159 -5.60 -1.91 -16.06
N ILE A 160 -5.01 -1.31 -15.03
CA ILE A 160 -4.96 -1.88 -13.67
C ILE A 160 -6.36 -2.07 -13.03
N GLN A 161 -7.41 -1.45 -13.56
CA GLN A 161 -8.79 -1.60 -13.11
C GLN A 161 -9.59 -2.60 -13.97
N ALA A 162 -8.91 -3.43 -14.77
CA ALA A 162 -9.56 -4.47 -15.55
C ALA A 162 -10.35 -5.43 -14.65
N THR A 163 -11.49 -5.88 -15.15
CA THR A 163 -12.35 -6.88 -14.52
C THR A 163 -12.51 -8.09 -15.43
N GLN A 164 -13.09 -9.18 -14.93
CA GLN A 164 -13.37 -10.36 -15.77
C GLN A 164 -14.29 -10.04 -16.97
N ALA A 165 -15.13 -9.00 -16.87
CA ALA A 165 -15.98 -8.54 -18.00
C ALA A 165 -15.17 -7.93 -19.16
N ASP A 166 -13.90 -7.62 -18.93
CA ASP A 166 -12.99 -7.07 -19.94
C ASP A 166 -12.24 -8.16 -20.73
N ILE A 167 -12.45 -9.44 -20.40
CA ILE A 167 -11.85 -10.57 -21.10
C ILE A 167 -12.54 -10.78 -22.45
N VAL A 168 -11.80 -10.60 -23.52
CA VAL A 168 -12.30 -10.81 -24.91
C VAL A 168 -11.85 -12.15 -25.50
N SER A 169 -10.90 -12.86 -24.88
CA SER A 169 -10.45 -14.19 -25.28
C SER A 169 -9.95 -14.97 -24.06
N ASN A 170 -10.37 -16.23 -23.98
CA ASN A 170 -9.98 -17.19 -22.96
C ASN A 170 -9.87 -18.58 -23.62
N PRO A 171 -8.79 -18.83 -24.40
CA PRO A 171 -8.70 -20.00 -25.26
C PRO A 171 -8.61 -21.33 -24.51
N LYS A 172 -8.12 -21.33 -23.28
CA LYS A 172 -8.08 -22.51 -22.37
C LYS A 172 -9.28 -22.61 -21.45
N HIS A 173 -10.29 -21.76 -21.61
CA HIS A 173 -11.51 -21.75 -20.77
C HIS A 173 -11.20 -21.74 -19.28
N ILE A 174 -10.09 -21.07 -18.87
CA ILE A 174 -9.72 -21.00 -17.45
C ILE A 174 -10.85 -20.41 -16.61
N LYS A 175 -11.01 -20.93 -15.40
CA LYS A 175 -12.02 -20.49 -14.43
C LYS A 175 -11.37 -19.59 -13.42
N ILE A 176 -11.65 -18.29 -13.49
CA ILE A 176 -11.05 -17.30 -12.59
C ILE A 176 -11.89 -17.20 -11.32
N ILE A 177 -11.22 -17.34 -10.18
CA ILE A 177 -11.76 -17.26 -8.82
C ILE A 177 -11.13 -16.07 -8.14
N GLU A 178 -11.95 -15.18 -7.59
CA GLU A 178 -11.48 -14.00 -6.85
C GLU A 178 -11.52 -14.31 -5.36
N VAL A 179 -10.37 -14.11 -4.67
CA VAL A 179 -10.21 -14.35 -3.24
C VAL A 179 -9.47 -13.20 -2.60
N GLU A 180 -9.59 -13.03 -1.30
CA GLU A 180 -8.79 -12.03 -0.58
C GLU A 180 -7.30 -12.27 -0.83
N ALA A 181 -6.57 -11.22 -1.16
CA ALA A 181 -5.16 -11.29 -1.56
C ALA A 181 -4.27 -11.99 -0.51
N VAL A 182 -4.54 -11.79 0.77
CA VAL A 182 -3.83 -12.46 1.88
C VAL A 182 -4.07 -13.98 1.92
N GLN A 183 -5.14 -14.48 1.29
CA GLN A 183 -5.48 -15.91 1.24
C GLN A 183 -4.91 -16.62 0.00
N LEU A 184 -4.43 -15.89 -1.00
CA LEU A 184 -3.94 -16.48 -2.27
C LEU A 184 -2.85 -17.54 -2.06
N ALA A 185 -1.95 -17.36 -1.07
CA ALA A 185 -0.92 -18.34 -0.76
C ALA A 185 -1.50 -19.70 -0.30
N ARG A 186 -2.61 -19.69 0.43
CA ARG A 186 -3.30 -20.90 0.88
C ARG A 186 -4.12 -21.54 -0.24
N THR A 187 -4.74 -20.72 -1.08
CA THR A 187 -5.57 -21.15 -2.21
C THR A 187 -4.78 -21.99 -3.23
N LEU A 188 -3.44 -21.87 -3.27
CA LEU A 188 -2.55 -22.69 -4.10
C LEU A 188 -2.67 -24.20 -3.87
N GLU A 189 -3.19 -24.63 -2.72
CA GLU A 189 -3.45 -26.07 -2.47
C GLU A 189 -4.62 -26.60 -3.32
N GLU A 190 -5.57 -25.74 -3.67
CA GLU A 190 -6.85 -26.14 -4.26
C GLU A 190 -6.89 -25.87 -5.77
N VAL A 191 -6.28 -24.76 -6.24
CA VAL A 191 -6.35 -24.31 -7.63
C VAL A 191 -5.18 -24.83 -8.50
N ASP A 192 -5.30 -24.66 -9.81
CA ASP A 192 -4.24 -25.03 -10.76
C ASP A 192 -3.17 -23.95 -10.87
N LEU A 193 -3.57 -22.66 -10.71
CA LEU A 193 -2.70 -21.51 -10.76
C LEU A 193 -3.22 -20.42 -9.82
N ALA A 194 -2.34 -19.67 -9.19
CA ALA A 194 -2.74 -18.50 -8.42
C ALA A 194 -1.79 -17.32 -8.63
N GLN A 195 -2.35 -16.11 -8.64
CA GLN A 195 -1.60 -14.90 -8.35
C GLN A 195 -1.00 -15.02 -6.95
N GLY A 196 0.27 -14.64 -6.80
CA GLY A 196 0.93 -14.74 -5.51
C GLY A 196 1.91 -13.60 -5.27
N TYR A 197 2.01 -13.25 -4.01
CA TYR A 197 2.93 -12.25 -3.51
C TYR A 197 4.09 -12.96 -2.81
N PRO A 198 5.33 -12.87 -3.30
CA PRO A 198 6.47 -13.65 -2.80
C PRO A 198 6.66 -13.64 -1.29
N HIS A 199 6.39 -12.51 -0.66
CA HIS A 199 6.54 -12.35 0.79
C HIS A 199 5.45 -13.11 1.58
N TYR A 200 4.20 -13.16 1.11
CA TYR A 200 3.17 -14.01 1.72
C TYR A 200 3.47 -15.49 1.51
N LEU A 201 3.99 -15.87 0.34
CA LEU A 201 4.41 -17.25 0.08
C LEU A 201 5.58 -17.68 0.96
N ARG A 202 6.53 -16.77 1.23
CA ARG A 202 7.61 -17.02 2.17
C ARG A 202 7.09 -17.26 3.58
N LEU A 203 6.18 -16.43 4.06
CA LEU A 203 5.59 -16.57 5.41
C LEU A 203 4.75 -17.83 5.54
N SER A 204 3.99 -18.20 4.50
CA SER A 204 3.16 -19.40 4.52
C SER A 204 3.96 -20.70 4.38
N GLY A 205 5.16 -20.64 3.78
CA GLY A 205 5.95 -21.81 3.44
C GLY A 205 5.30 -22.72 2.38
N THR A 206 4.26 -22.25 1.69
CA THR A 206 3.47 -23.05 0.73
C THR A 206 4.28 -23.48 -0.48
N VAL A 207 5.03 -22.54 -1.06
CA VAL A 207 5.96 -22.75 -2.20
C VAL A 207 7.18 -21.84 -2.07
N ASP A 208 8.25 -22.16 -2.79
CA ASP A 208 9.40 -21.24 -2.90
C ASP A 208 8.94 -19.95 -3.60
N PRO A 209 9.12 -18.77 -2.97
CA PRO A 209 8.80 -17.48 -3.58
C PRO A 209 9.44 -17.23 -4.94
N ASN A 210 10.56 -17.90 -5.24
CA ASN A 210 11.25 -17.78 -6.53
C ASN A 210 10.69 -18.73 -7.62
N SER A 211 9.75 -19.62 -7.29
CA SER A 211 9.21 -20.64 -8.19
C SER A 211 8.05 -20.18 -9.06
N ALA A 212 7.79 -18.87 -9.16
CA ALA A 212 6.74 -18.38 -10.04
C ALA A 212 6.97 -18.84 -11.50
N LEU A 213 5.90 -19.26 -12.15
CA LEU A 213 5.92 -19.60 -13.56
C LEU A 213 6.07 -18.35 -14.45
N LEU A 214 5.68 -17.20 -13.92
CA LEU A 214 5.84 -15.88 -14.53
C LEU A 214 5.82 -14.79 -13.45
N PHE A 215 6.68 -13.79 -13.56
CA PHE A 215 6.64 -12.57 -12.76
C PHE A 215 6.17 -11.38 -13.61
N ASP A 216 5.53 -10.39 -12.96
CA ASP A 216 5.14 -9.14 -13.62
C ASP A 216 6.33 -8.20 -13.87
N GLY A 217 7.36 -8.23 -13.02
CA GLY A 217 8.57 -7.42 -13.11
C GLY A 217 8.66 -6.36 -12.01
N LEU A 218 9.79 -5.65 -12.00
CA LEU A 218 10.11 -4.61 -11.02
C LEU A 218 10.20 -3.21 -11.66
N GLU A 219 9.85 -3.09 -12.93
CA GLU A 219 10.10 -1.90 -13.74
C GLU A 219 8.98 -0.84 -13.64
N ASN A 220 7.78 -1.24 -13.17
CA ASN A 220 6.66 -0.31 -13.08
C ASN A 220 6.70 0.51 -11.79
N PRO A 221 7.05 1.82 -11.85
CA PRO A 221 7.18 2.66 -10.66
C PRO A 221 5.85 2.86 -9.89
N GLU A 222 4.71 2.66 -10.54
CA GLU A 222 3.40 2.76 -9.87
C GLU A 222 3.19 1.68 -8.81
N TYR A 223 3.92 0.55 -8.90
CA TYR A 223 3.84 -0.55 -7.94
C TYR A 223 4.81 -0.42 -6.77
N VAL A 224 5.55 0.67 -6.67
CA VAL A 224 6.37 0.97 -5.49
C VAL A 224 5.45 1.17 -4.28
N ILE A 225 5.69 0.38 -3.24
CA ILE A 225 5.01 0.50 -1.96
C ILE A 225 5.43 1.82 -1.29
N GLN A 226 4.47 2.50 -0.70
CA GLN A 226 4.65 3.84 -0.14
C GLN A 226 4.48 3.84 1.37
N PHE A 227 5.24 4.68 2.04
CA PHE A 227 4.84 5.23 3.32
C PHE A 227 3.70 6.20 3.07
N VAL A 228 2.55 5.97 3.69
CA VAL A 228 1.33 6.75 3.48
C VAL A 228 0.91 7.37 4.80
N ILE A 229 0.51 8.63 4.77
CA ILE A 229 0.10 9.44 5.93
C ILE A 229 -1.23 10.14 5.66
N ARG A 230 -1.84 10.71 6.69
CA ARG A 230 -2.90 11.71 6.52
C ARG A 230 -2.34 12.98 5.90
N ASP A 231 -3.11 13.64 5.06
CA ASP A 231 -2.77 14.96 4.58
C ASP A 231 -2.62 15.96 5.75
N GLY A 232 -1.69 16.90 5.63
CA GLY A 232 -1.36 17.85 6.69
C GLY A 232 -0.41 17.34 7.78
N HIS A 233 0.11 16.09 7.66
CA HIS A 233 1.08 15.50 8.61
C HIS A 233 2.50 15.31 8.04
N GLN A 234 2.80 15.97 6.91
CA GLN A 234 4.08 15.85 6.22
C GLN A 234 5.29 16.36 7.01
N ASP A 235 5.04 17.25 7.99
CA ASP A 235 6.08 17.88 8.80
C ASP A 235 6.42 17.11 10.09
N ASP A 236 5.88 15.90 10.30
CA ASP A 236 6.18 15.07 11.46
C ASP A 236 7.70 14.68 11.48
N PRO A 237 8.48 15.18 12.45
CA PRO A 237 9.91 14.89 12.53
C PRO A 237 10.19 13.43 12.85
N ARG A 238 9.28 12.72 13.53
CA ARG A 238 9.39 11.30 13.84
C ARG A 238 9.32 10.47 12.55
N LEU A 239 8.40 10.82 11.66
CA LEU A 239 8.22 10.17 10.37
C LEU A 239 9.45 10.34 9.47
N ARG A 240 9.94 11.57 9.34
CA ARG A 240 11.17 11.86 8.56
C ARG A 240 12.34 11.00 9.04
N LYS A 241 12.54 10.95 10.35
CA LYS A 241 13.62 10.16 10.96
C LYS A 241 13.43 8.65 10.72
N PHE A 242 12.21 8.14 10.84
CA PHE A 242 11.91 6.73 10.63
C PHE A 242 12.14 6.31 9.19
N VAL A 243 11.66 7.11 8.23
CA VAL A 243 11.86 6.86 6.79
C VAL A 243 13.35 6.89 6.43
N ASP A 244 14.11 7.84 6.99
CA ASP A 244 15.56 7.91 6.79
C ASP A 244 16.27 6.64 7.30
N VAL A 245 15.89 6.16 8.49
CA VAL A 245 16.40 4.89 9.03
C VAL A 245 16.03 3.71 8.12
N TYR A 246 14.77 3.64 7.64
CA TYR A 246 14.33 2.56 6.77
C TYR A 246 15.11 2.53 5.45
N GLN A 247 15.33 3.69 4.84
CA GLN A 247 15.96 3.81 3.54
C GLN A 247 17.49 3.69 3.58
N HIS A 248 18.14 4.14 4.66
CA HIS A 248 19.60 4.31 4.68
C HIS A 248 20.34 3.43 5.71
N SER A 249 19.63 2.76 6.64
CA SER A 249 20.30 1.86 7.59
C SER A 249 20.84 0.60 6.88
N PRO A 250 22.13 0.29 6.99
CA PRO A 250 22.68 -0.95 6.43
C PRO A 250 22.09 -2.21 7.06
N VAL A 251 21.63 -2.13 8.31
CA VAL A 251 20.98 -3.24 9.02
C VAL A 251 19.59 -3.53 8.42
N VAL A 252 18.82 -2.47 8.14
CA VAL A 252 17.53 -2.59 7.45
C VAL A 252 17.73 -3.11 6.03
N ARG A 253 18.74 -2.60 5.31
CA ARG A 253 19.07 -3.08 3.97
C ARG A 253 19.41 -4.58 3.97
N ALA A 254 20.23 -5.04 4.87
CA ALA A 254 20.56 -6.46 5.01
C ALA A 254 19.32 -7.31 5.31
N LYS A 255 18.36 -6.79 6.09
CA LYS A 255 17.11 -7.46 6.36
C LYS A 255 16.23 -7.52 5.08
N LEU A 256 16.11 -6.43 4.33
CA LEU A 256 15.39 -6.41 3.04
C LEU A 256 16.00 -7.44 2.07
N ASP A 257 17.32 -7.44 1.90
CA ASP A 257 18.03 -8.35 1.00
C ASP A 257 17.85 -9.82 1.41
N SER A 258 17.90 -10.12 2.70
CA SER A 258 17.70 -11.49 3.20
C SER A 258 16.25 -11.95 3.13
N PHE A 259 15.29 -11.03 3.30
CA PHE A 259 13.86 -11.36 3.33
C PHE A 259 13.25 -11.44 1.94
N TYR A 260 13.59 -10.54 1.02
CA TYR A 260 12.99 -10.49 -0.33
C TYR A 260 13.90 -11.08 -1.42
N GLY A 261 15.22 -11.15 -1.19
CA GLY A 261 16.18 -11.65 -2.17
C GLY A 261 16.17 -10.83 -3.46
N LYS A 262 16.04 -11.52 -4.60
CA LYS A 262 15.96 -10.89 -5.94
C LYS A 262 14.56 -10.40 -6.32
N LEU A 263 13.57 -10.58 -5.44
CA LEU A 263 12.16 -10.34 -5.74
C LEU A 263 11.72 -8.93 -5.36
N TYR A 264 12.65 -8.06 -5.01
CA TYR A 264 12.39 -6.65 -4.70
C TYR A 264 13.49 -5.73 -5.24
N GLN A 265 13.18 -4.45 -5.27
CA GLN A 265 14.15 -3.36 -5.42
C GLN A 265 13.74 -2.19 -4.51
N PRO A 266 14.71 -1.38 -4.00
CA PRO A 266 14.41 -0.09 -3.40
C PRO A 266 13.65 0.80 -4.38
N GLY A 267 12.62 1.49 -3.87
CA GLY A 267 11.85 2.48 -4.64
C GLY A 267 12.44 3.90 -4.54
N TRP A 268 13.53 4.07 -3.78
CA TRP A 268 14.22 5.36 -3.62
C TRP A 268 15.58 5.33 -4.29
N SER A 269 16.13 6.53 -4.60
CA SER A 269 17.50 6.68 -5.11
C SER A 269 18.51 6.31 -4.03
N GLN A 270 19.51 5.50 -4.39
CA GLN A 270 20.59 5.11 -3.50
C GLN A 270 21.70 6.14 -3.47
#